data_1a5f95ca822765b863bd89de4fff82f5
#
_entry.id   1a5f95ca822765b863bd89de4fff82f5
#
_cell.length_a   1.000
_cell.length_b   1.000
_cell.length_c   1.000
_cell.angle_alpha   90.00
_cell.angle_beta   90.00
_cell.angle_gamma   90.00
#
_symmetry.space_group_name_H-M   'P 1'
#
loop_
_entity.id
_entity.type
_entity.pdbx_description
1 polymer ?
#
loop_
_entity_poly.entity_id
_entity_poly.type
_entity_poly.pdbx_seq_one_letter_code
_entity_poly.pdbx_strand_id
1 'polypeptide(L)'
;MINNILRGFIYFVVLVLVQVLILNNIHFLRVATPFLYLYFILKMPVGSSRTNVVFFSFLIGLVIDIFSNTPGMHAFACTLAGFIRHPLIQLLMGKDLPEGINPSYKTFGYGGFFRYTLLFVVIHHVALFLIESLTLFDPLFLVIRIAASVLTTTLYNRSIQYRVPEKWRLIRSILLRTGVS
;
A
#
# COMPACT_ATOMS: atom_id res chain seq x y z
N MET A 1 9.47 -19.43 14.75
CA MET A 1 9.59 -17.96 14.67
C MET A 1 10.35 -17.50 13.42
N ILE A 2 11.54 -17.96 13.16
CA ILE A 2 12.37 -17.61 11.98
C ILE A 2 11.62 -17.78 10.65
N ASN A 3 10.85 -18.85 10.50
CA ASN A 3 10.08 -19.12 9.27
C ASN A 3 9.05 -18.03 8.91
N ASN A 4 8.50 -17.33 9.88
CA ASN A 4 7.45 -16.32 9.64
C ASN A 4 8.06 -14.97 9.23
N ILE A 5 9.17 -14.61 9.85
CA ILE A 5 9.93 -13.39 9.50
C ILE A 5 10.50 -13.56 8.08
N LEU A 6 11.11 -14.72 7.82
CA LEU A 6 11.67 -15.03 6.50
C LEU A 6 10.61 -14.97 5.39
N ARG A 7 9.41 -15.52 5.62
CA ARG A 7 8.31 -15.46 4.64
C ARG A 7 7.80 -14.03 4.43
N GLY A 8 7.64 -13.24 5.50
CA GLY A 8 7.26 -11.83 5.39
C GLY A 8 8.29 -11.03 4.57
N PHE A 9 9.58 -11.29 4.80
CA PHE A 9 10.66 -10.70 4.03
C PHE A 9 10.65 -11.14 2.57
N ILE A 10 10.42 -12.43 2.29
CA ILE A 10 10.30 -12.94 0.92
C ILE A 10 9.13 -12.27 0.20
N TYR A 11 7.96 -12.14 0.83
CA TYR A 11 6.82 -11.43 0.22
C TYR A 11 7.14 -9.97 -0.07
N PHE A 12 7.79 -9.28 0.87
CA PHE A 12 8.25 -7.90 0.66
C PHE A 12 9.16 -7.81 -0.56
N VAL A 13 10.19 -8.64 -0.62
CA VAL A 13 11.16 -8.67 -1.73
C VAL A 13 10.47 -9.01 -3.07
N VAL A 14 9.60 -10.02 -3.09
CA VAL A 14 8.87 -10.41 -4.31
C VAL A 14 7.97 -9.27 -4.81
N LEU A 15 7.22 -8.61 -3.92
CA LEU A 15 6.36 -7.49 -4.32
C LEU A 15 7.15 -6.31 -4.87
N VAL A 16 8.29 -5.99 -4.25
CA VAL A 16 9.20 -4.94 -4.73
C VAL A 16 9.81 -5.32 -6.08
N LEU A 17 10.30 -6.54 -6.24
CA LEU A 17 10.87 -7.00 -7.51
C LEU A 17 9.85 -6.99 -8.65
N VAL A 18 8.63 -7.48 -8.40
CA VAL A 18 7.55 -7.42 -9.39
C VAL A 18 7.21 -5.97 -9.76
N GLN A 19 7.17 -5.09 -8.77
CA GLN A 19 6.94 -3.66 -9.03
C GLN A 19 8.04 -3.07 -9.91
N VAL A 20 9.30 -3.25 -9.53
CA VAL A 20 10.45 -2.62 -10.20
C VAL A 20 10.71 -3.22 -11.57
N LEU A 21 10.74 -4.55 -11.68
CA LEU A 21 11.13 -5.22 -12.92
C LEU A 21 10.00 -5.30 -13.95
N ILE A 22 8.75 -5.37 -13.51
CA ILE A 22 7.61 -5.58 -14.40
C ILE A 22 6.76 -4.32 -14.47
N LEU A 23 6.22 -3.85 -13.34
CA LEU A 23 5.18 -2.82 -13.34
C LEU A 23 5.71 -1.42 -13.63
N ASN A 24 6.93 -1.09 -13.21
CA ASN A 24 7.55 0.19 -13.56
C ASN A 24 7.84 0.31 -15.05
N ASN A 25 8.00 -0.83 -15.75
CA ASN A 25 8.21 -0.86 -17.20
C ASN A 25 6.89 -0.92 -18.00
N ILE A 26 5.77 -1.21 -17.33
CA ILE A 26 4.45 -1.23 -17.97
C ILE A 26 3.78 0.13 -17.77
N HIS A 27 4.03 1.05 -18.68
CA HIS A 27 3.25 2.28 -18.76
C HIS A 27 1.97 2.00 -19.54
N PHE A 28 0.88 1.66 -18.86
CA PHE A 28 -0.40 1.44 -19.52
C PHE A 28 -0.84 2.74 -20.18
N LEU A 29 -0.80 2.79 -21.53
CA LEU A 29 -1.07 3.97 -22.36
C LEU A 29 -0.21 5.21 -22.03
N ARG A 30 0.98 5.04 -21.44
CA ARG A 30 1.84 6.13 -20.93
C ARG A 30 1.23 7.00 -19.83
N VAL A 31 0.08 6.62 -19.27
CA VAL A 31 -0.70 7.43 -18.33
C VAL A 31 -0.86 6.76 -16.97
N ALA A 32 -1.03 5.43 -16.94
CA ALA A 32 -1.33 4.71 -15.69
C ALA A 32 -0.17 3.83 -15.24
N THR A 33 0.26 3.96 -14.00
CA THR A 33 1.25 3.10 -13.35
C THR A 33 0.59 2.36 -12.19
N PRO A 34 0.41 1.03 -12.26
CA PRO A 34 -0.14 0.26 -11.15
C PRO A 34 0.91 0.11 -10.05
N PHE A 35 0.56 0.46 -8.80
CA PHE A 35 1.46 0.36 -7.66
C PHE A 35 1.10 -0.82 -6.77
N LEU A 36 1.72 -1.97 -7.05
CA LEU A 36 1.49 -3.23 -6.34
C LEU A 36 1.99 -3.19 -4.89
N TYR A 37 3.07 -2.49 -4.62
CA TYR A 37 3.66 -2.41 -3.29
C TYR A 37 2.71 -1.81 -2.23
N LEU A 38 1.73 -1.00 -2.64
CA LEU A 38 0.70 -0.50 -1.75
C LEU A 38 -0.12 -1.61 -1.09
N TYR A 39 -0.27 -2.75 -1.78
CA TYR A 39 -0.94 -3.91 -1.24
C TYR A 39 -0.31 -4.42 0.05
N PHE A 40 1.01 -4.31 0.19
CA PHE A 40 1.70 -4.67 1.42
C PHE A 40 1.22 -3.83 2.60
N ILE A 41 1.18 -2.49 2.44
CA ILE A 41 0.76 -1.56 3.50
C ILE A 41 -0.74 -1.75 3.81
N LEU A 42 -1.58 -1.91 2.77
CA LEU A 42 -3.01 -2.16 2.92
C LEU A 42 -3.31 -3.39 3.78
N LYS A 43 -2.51 -4.46 3.61
CA LYS A 43 -2.73 -5.76 4.25
C LYS A 43 -2.10 -5.91 5.63
N MET A 44 -1.37 -4.92 6.13
CA MET A 44 -0.88 -4.96 7.49
C MET A 44 -2.04 -5.19 8.49
N PRO A 45 -1.84 -5.99 9.55
CA PRO A 45 -2.90 -6.25 10.53
C PRO A 45 -3.45 -4.97 11.17
N VAL A 46 -4.74 -4.98 11.51
CA VAL A 46 -5.35 -3.96 12.36
C VAL A 46 -4.78 -4.13 13.77
N GLY A 47 -4.51 -3.03 14.47
CA GLY A 47 -3.84 -3.06 15.77
C GLY A 47 -2.32 -3.08 15.71
N SER A 48 -1.71 -3.15 14.51
CA SER A 48 -0.26 -2.93 14.38
C SER A 48 0.11 -1.53 14.90
N SER A 49 1.23 -1.42 15.63
CA SER A 49 1.68 -0.14 16.14
C SER A 49 1.85 0.88 15.00
N ARG A 50 1.46 2.13 15.24
CA ARG A 50 1.56 3.20 14.22
C ARG A 50 2.99 3.37 13.73
N THR A 51 3.95 3.29 14.65
CA THR A 51 5.39 3.40 14.34
C THR A 51 5.83 2.33 13.35
N ASN A 52 5.44 1.07 13.58
CA ASN A 52 5.80 -0.03 12.69
C ASN A 52 5.18 0.14 11.30
N VAL A 53 3.90 0.53 11.24
CA VAL A 53 3.23 0.76 9.94
C VAL A 53 3.93 1.87 9.16
N VAL A 54 4.22 3.00 9.79
CA VAL A 54 4.90 4.14 9.17
C VAL A 54 6.33 3.76 8.75
N PHE A 55 7.06 3.06 9.62
CA PHE A 55 8.43 2.61 9.33
C PHE A 55 8.50 1.68 8.11
N PHE A 56 7.65 0.66 8.06
CA PHE A 56 7.63 -0.25 6.91
C PHE A 56 7.10 0.44 5.64
N SER A 57 6.18 1.40 5.78
CA SER A 57 5.72 2.21 4.65
C SER A 57 6.84 3.08 4.09
N PHE A 58 7.62 3.72 4.95
CA PHE A 58 8.82 4.48 4.55
C PHE A 58 9.84 3.57 3.85
N LEU A 59 10.15 2.41 4.45
CA LEU A 59 11.12 1.46 3.89
C LEU A 59 10.74 1.01 2.48
N ILE A 60 9.48 0.62 2.26
CA ILE A 60 9.04 0.17 0.94
C ILE A 60 9.12 1.29 -0.10
N GLY A 61 8.72 2.52 0.28
CA GLY A 61 8.83 3.68 -0.58
C GLY A 61 10.29 4.02 -0.92
N LEU A 62 11.17 3.97 0.07
CA LEU A 62 12.60 4.21 -0.11
C LEU A 62 13.24 3.20 -1.07
N VAL A 63 12.90 1.93 -0.94
CA VAL A 63 13.40 0.89 -1.85
C VAL A 63 12.91 1.15 -3.28
N ILE A 64 11.63 1.51 -3.45
CA ILE A 64 11.10 1.87 -4.77
C ILE A 64 11.83 3.09 -5.34
N ASP A 65 12.07 4.13 -4.53
CA ASP A 65 12.79 5.33 -4.95
C ASP A 65 14.20 5.04 -5.48
N ILE A 66 14.93 4.14 -4.80
CA ILE A 66 16.27 3.72 -5.22
C ILE A 66 16.23 3.08 -6.63
N PHE A 67 15.27 2.20 -6.87
CA PHE A 67 15.16 1.50 -8.15
C PHE A 67 14.49 2.32 -9.26
N SER A 68 13.66 3.31 -8.91
CA SER A 68 12.95 4.16 -9.87
C SER A 68 13.69 5.47 -10.16
N ASN A 69 14.80 5.73 -9.48
CA ASN A 69 15.54 7.00 -9.55
C ASN A 69 14.65 8.23 -9.25
N THR A 70 13.81 8.11 -8.20
CA THR A 70 12.84 9.14 -7.79
C THR A 70 13.08 9.51 -6.33
N PRO A 71 14.15 10.24 -6.00
CA PRO A 71 14.62 10.38 -4.63
C PRO A 71 13.56 11.01 -3.71
N GLY A 72 13.06 10.22 -2.76
CA GLY A 72 12.15 10.64 -1.69
C GLY A 72 10.66 10.70 -2.06
N MET A 73 10.28 10.57 -3.33
CA MET A 73 8.89 10.75 -3.78
C MET A 73 7.98 9.63 -3.28
N HIS A 74 8.37 8.37 -3.54
CA HIS A 74 7.62 7.20 -3.08
C HIS A 74 7.75 7.01 -1.57
N ALA A 75 8.92 7.30 -0.99
CA ALA A 75 9.13 7.25 0.46
C ALA A 75 8.17 8.20 1.19
N PHE A 76 8.04 9.44 0.73
CA PHE A 76 7.09 10.41 1.29
C PHE A 76 5.64 9.96 1.14
N ALA A 77 5.22 9.59 -0.07
CA ALA A 77 3.84 9.20 -0.35
C ALA A 77 3.42 7.96 0.44
N CYS A 78 4.30 6.94 0.54
CA CYS A 78 4.06 5.76 1.36
C CYS A 78 3.99 6.06 2.85
N THR A 79 4.89 6.92 3.35
CA THR A 79 4.92 7.33 4.77
C THR A 79 3.63 8.04 5.14
N LEU A 80 3.18 8.99 4.32
CA LEU A 80 1.93 9.71 4.52
C LEU A 80 0.73 8.74 4.50
N ALA A 81 0.67 7.85 3.52
CA ALA A 81 -0.38 6.84 3.43
C ALA A 81 -0.39 5.91 4.64
N GLY A 82 0.78 5.45 5.09
CA GLY A 82 0.94 4.63 6.30
C GLY A 82 0.49 5.35 7.56
N PHE A 83 0.81 6.64 7.69
CA PHE A 83 0.38 7.48 8.80
C PHE A 83 -1.15 7.65 8.86
N ILE A 84 -1.78 7.93 7.71
CA ILE A 84 -3.23 8.13 7.61
C ILE A 84 -4.00 6.81 7.68
N ARG A 85 -3.36 5.67 7.48
CA ARG A 85 -4.00 4.35 7.43
C ARG A 85 -4.85 4.05 8.67
N HIS A 86 -4.33 4.31 9.87
CA HIS A 86 -5.04 4.00 11.12
C HIS A 86 -6.31 4.84 11.28
N PRO A 87 -6.27 6.18 11.19
CA PRO A 87 -7.49 6.99 11.25
C PRO A 87 -8.46 6.67 10.10
N LEU A 88 -7.98 6.29 8.93
CA LEU A 88 -8.83 5.90 7.80
C LEU A 88 -9.63 4.62 8.11
N ILE A 89 -8.98 3.60 8.70
CA ILE A 89 -9.67 2.38 9.15
C ILE A 89 -10.72 2.71 10.21
N GLN A 90 -10.37 3.52 11.20
CA GLN A 90 -11.32 3.90 12.25
C GLN A 90 -12.52 4.69 11.72
N LEU A 91 -12.30 5.57 10.75
CA LEU A 91 -13.36 6.37 10.11
C LEU A 91 -14.35 5.48 9.34
N LEU A 92 -13.83 4.49 8.62
CA LEU A 92 -14.65 3.67 7.71
C LEU A 92 -15.30 2.46 8.39
N MET A 93 -14.63 1.90 9.42
CA MET A 93 -15.01 0.62 10.04
C MET A 93 -15.39 0.74 11.51
N GLY A 94 -15.21 1.92 12.11
CA GLY A 94 -15.40 2.11 13.56
C GLY A 94 -14.14 1.77 14.35
N LYS A 95 -14.25 1.97 15.68
CA LYS A 95 -13.13 1.81 16.62
C LYS A 95 -13.02 0.39 17.17
N ASP A 96 -14.09 -0.39 17.13
CA ASP A 96 -14.22 -1.69 17.82
C ASP A 96 -13.80 -2.88 16.97
N LEU A 97 -12.82 -2.69 16.08
CA LEU A 97 -12.28 -3.78 15.28
C LEU A 97 -11.36 -4.67 16.13
N PRO A 98 -11.50 -5.99 16.03
CA PRO A 98 -10.59 -6.92 16.71
C PRO A 98 -9.15 -6.70 16.23
N GLU A 99 -8.21 -6.68 17.19
CA GLU A 99 -6.80 -6.58 16.84
C GLU A 99 -6.30 -7.80 16.09
N GLY A 100 -5.33 -7.59 15.23
CA GLY A 100 -4.66 -8.63 14.48
C GLY A 100 -5.46 -9.20 13.30
N ILE A 101 -6.62 -8.66 12.95
CA ILE A 101 -7.30 -9.01 11.71
C ILE A 101 -6.64 -8.33 10.51
N ASN A 102 -6.58 -9.04 9.38
CA ASN A 102 -6.10 -8.44 8.15
C ASN A 102 -7.25 -7.79 7.38
N PRO A 103 -7.09 -6.55 6.89
CA PRO A 103 -8.07 -5.92 6.02
C PRO A 103 -8.37 -6.80 4.81
N SER A 104 -9.64 -7.14 4.61
CA SER A 104 -10.09 -8.00 3.51
C SER A 104 -11.59 -7.87 3.28
N TYR A 105 -12.10 -8.43 2.17
CA TYR A 105 -13.54 -8.51 1.93
C TYR A 105 -14.28 -9.31 3.00
N LYS A 106 -13.60 -10.31 3.61
CA LYS A 106 -14.19 -11.13 4.68
C LYS A 106 -14.31 -10.37 5.99
N THR A 107 -13.34 -9.48 6.29
CA THR A 107 -13.27 -8.75 7.56
C THR A 107 -13.97 -7.40 7.53
N PHE A 108 -13.90 -6.68 6.41
CA PHE A 108 -14.47 -5.35 6.22
C PHE A 108 -15.75 -5.34 5.38
N GLY A 109 -16.17 -6.50 4.86
CA GLY A 109 -17.20 -6.59 3.85
C GLY A 109 -16.77 -6.01 2.49
N TYR A 110 -17.54 -6.27 1.43
CA TYR A 110 -17.17 -5.83 0.08
C TYR A 110 -17.11 -4.30 -0.04
N GLY A 111 -18.13 -3.61 0.43
CA GLY A 111 -18.21 -2.14 0.36
C GLY A 111 -17.17 -1.44 1.24
N GLY A 112 -16.97 -1.95 2.46
CA GLY A 112 -16.01 -1.41 3.40
C GLY A 112 -14.58 -1.53 2.89
N PHE A 113 -14.19 -2.73 2.47
CA PHE A 113 -12.84 -2.95 1.94
C PHE A 113 -12.59 -2.17 0.65
N PHE A 114 -13.58 -2.05 -0.23
CA PHE A 114 -13.46 -1.26 -1.46
C PHE A 114 -13.23 0.22 -1.15
N ARG A 115 -14.05 0.83 -0.25
CA ARG A 115 -13.88 2.24 0.16
C ARG A 115 -12.52 2.48 0.81
N TYR A 116 -12.10 1.57 1.70
CA TYR A 116 -10.80 1.63 2.34
C TYR A 116 -9.65 1.61 1.32
N THR A 117 -9.67 0.65 0.40
CA THR A 117 -8.64 0.52 -0.65
C THR A 117 -8.63 1.75 -1.55
N LEU A 118 -9.80 2.19 -2.01
CA LEU A 118 -9.92 3.34 -2.91
C LEU A 118 -9.35 4.61 -2.27
N LEU A 119 -9.79 4.95 -1.05
CA LEU A 119 -9.32 6.17 -0.36
C LEU A 119 -7.84 6.10 -0.05
N PHE A 120 -7.33 4.95 0.39
CA PHE A 120 -5.92 4.76 0.66
C PHE A 120 -5.06 4.97 -0.61
N VAL A 121 -5.49 4.38 -1.73
CA VAL A 121 -4.82 4.51 -3.03
C VAL A 121 -4.89 5.96 -3.53
N VAL A 122 -6.04 6.63 -3.40
CA VAL A 122 -6.19 8.05 -3.77
C VAL A 122 -5.21 8.92 -2.99
N ILE A 123 -5.15 8.78 -1.66
CA ILE A 123 -4.25 9.58 -0.80
C ILE A 123 -2.80 9.40 -1.26
N HIS A 124 -2.38 8.16 -1.47
CA HIS A 124 -1.01 7.88 -1.93
C HIS A 124 -0.72 8.51 -3.30
N HIS A 125 -1.60 8.32 -4.29
CA HIS A 125 -1.37 8.84 -5.63
C HIS A 125 -1.41 10.36 -5.69
N VAL A 126 -2.33 10.99 -4.95
CA VAL A 126 -2.37 12.46 -4.83
C VAL A 126 -1.05 12.96 -4.24
N ALA A 127 -0.56 12.37 -3.14
CA ALA A 127 0.70 12.76 -2.54
C ALA A 127 1.88 12.60 -3.51
N LEU A 128 1.97 11.46 -4.19
CA LEU A 128 3.05 11.17 -5.13
C LEU A 128 3.05 12.13 -6.32
N PHE A 129 1.91 12.30 -6.97
CA PHE A 129 1.82 13.12 -8.17
C PHE A 129 1.85 14.62 -7.89
N LEU A 130 1.43 15.07 -6.70
CA LEU A 130 1.66 16.46 -6.27
C LEU A 130 3.15 16.77 -6.18
N ILE A 131 3.97 15.87 -5.63
CA ILE A 131 5.42 16.06 -5.56
C ILE A 131 6.01 16.03 -6.98
N GLU A 132 5.60 15.07 -7.80
CA GLU A 132 6.06 14.97 -9.19
C GLU A 132 5.70 16.22 -10.01
N SER A 133 4.51 16.82 -9.79
CA SER A 133 4.02 17.99 -10.52
C SER A 133 4.76 19.29 -10.17
N LEU A 134 5.50 19.33 -9.07
CA LEU A 134 6.38 20.47 -8.76
C LEU A 134 7.46 20.66 -9.85
N THR A 135 7.73 19.63 -10.64
CA THR A 135 8.71 19.64 -11.73
C THR A 135 8.09 19.73 -13.13
N LEU A 136 6.77 19.46 -13.28
CA LEU A 136 6.07 19.36 -14.57
C LEU A 136 4.69 20.04 -14.48
N PHE A 137 4.54 21.19 -15.13
CA PHE A 137 3.37 22.05 -15.00
C PHE A 137 2.29 21.76 -16.07
N ASP A 138 1.59 20.64 -15.98
CA ASP A 138 0.35 20.38 -16.73
C ASP A 138 -0.73 19.80 -15.81
N PRO A 139 -1.64 20.65 -15.28
CA PRO A 139 -2.63 20.23 -14.29
C PRO A 139 -3.67 19.25 -14.85
N LEU A 140 -4.02 19.35 -16.14
CA LEU A 140 -4.96 18.42 -16.77
C LEU A 140 -4.38 17.02 -16.90
N PHE A 141 -3.13 16.93 -17.37
CA PHE A 141 -2.41 15.68 -17.47
C PHE A 141 -2.20 15.02 -16.11
N LEU A 142 -1.92 15.83 -15.07
CA LEU A 142 -1.82 15.37 -13.68
C LEU A 142 -3.11 14.69 -13.20
N VAL A 143 -4.27 15.33 -13.40
CA VAL A 143 -5.57 14.77 -12.98
C VAL A 143 -5.86 13.45 -13.71
N ILE A 144 -5.59 13.38 -15.01
CA ILE A 144 -5.76 12.16 -15.81
C ILE A 144 -4.86 11.04 -15.29
N ARG A 145 -3.59 11.33 -14.99
CA ARG A 145 -2.64 10.36 -14.42
C ARG A 145 -3.09 9.84 -13.07
N ILE A 146 -3.54 10.73 -12.17
CA ILE A 146 -4.08 10.33 -10.86
C ILE A 146 -5.26 9.38 -11.05
N ALA A 147 -6.26 9.77 -11.84
CA ALA A 147 -7.47 8.97 -12.06
C ALA A 147 -7.15 7.59 -12.66
N ALA A 148 -6.34 7.54 -13.70
CA ALA A 148 -5.97 6.29 -14.37
C ALA A 148 -5.14 5.37 -13.45
N SER A 149 -4.19 5.92 -12.70
CA SER A 149 -3.35 5.14 -11.78
C SER A 149 -4.14 4.65 -10.56
N VAL A 150 -5.07 5.44 -10.03
CA VAL A 150 -5.97 5.03 -8.96
C VAL A 150 -6.87 3.87 -9.41
N LEU A 151 -7.47 3.97 -10.61
CA LEU A 151 -8.32 2.90 -11.15
C LEU A 151 -7.53 1.61 -11.35
N THR A 152 -6.39 1.66 -12.02
CA THR A 152 -5.56 0.47 -12.28
C THR A 152 -5.06 -0.17 -10.99
N THR A 153 -4.56 0.62 -10.04
CA THR A 153 -4.07 0.11 -8.75
C THR A 153 -5.19 -0.50 -7.92
N THR A 154 -6.37 0.14 -7.88
CA THR A 154 -7.52 -0.36 -7.12
C THR A 154 -8.05 -1.66 -7.72
N LEU A 155 -8.18 -1.75 -9.05
CA LEU A 155 -8.59 -2.98 -9.75
C LEU A 155 -7.58 -4.10 -9.56
N TYR A 156 -6.29 -3.79 -9.61
CA TYR A 156 -5.23 -4.76 -9.41
C TYR A 156 -5.22 -5.31 -7.99
N ASN A 157 -5.30 -4.44 -6.98
CA ASN A 157 -5.41 -4.85 -5.57
C ASN A 157 -6.66 -5.71 -5.33
N ARG A 158 -7.77 -5.39 -5.99
CA ARG A 158 -8.99 -6.21 -5.96
C ARG A 158 -8.74 -7.61 -6.54
N SER A 159 -8.10 -7.71 -7.70
CA SER A 159 -7.82 -8.98 -8.38
C SER A 159 -6.90 -9.90 -7.58
N ILE A 160 -5.86 -9.34 -6.95
CA ILE A 160 -4.95 -10.08 -6.08
C ILE A 160 -5.70 -10.62 -4.87
N GLN A 161 -6.59 -9.84 -4.28
CA GLN A 161 -7.37 -10.24 -3.11
C GLN A 161 -8.22 -11.49 -3.36
N TYR A 162 -8.72 -11.68 -4.57
CA TYR A 162 -9.47 -12.90 -4.94
C TYR A 162 -8.57 -14.11 -5.14
N ARG A 163 -7.31 -13.91 -5.55
CA ARG A 163 -6.39 -15.00 -5.92
C ARG A 163 -5.47 -15.45 -4.78
N VAL A 164 -5.21 -14.60 -3.80
CA VAL A 164 -4.31 -14.92 -2.68
C VAL A 164 -5.11 -15.42 -1.48
N PRO A 165 -5.09 -16.74 -1.18
CA PRO A 165 -5.71 -17.26 0.03
C PRO A 165 -5.01 -16.72 1.28
N GLU A 166 -5.69 -16.75 2.40
CA GLU A 166 -5.38 -16.28 3.77
C GLU A 166 -3.95 -16.49 4.32
N LYS A 167 -2.96 -16.78 3.51
CA LYS A 167 -1.55 -17.02 3.92
C LYS A 167 -0.86 -15.81 4.56
N TRP A 168 -1.52 -14.66 4.58
CA TRP A 168 -1.06 -13.46 5.30
C TRP A 168 -1.18 -13.55 6.84
N ARG A 169 -1.64 -14.67 7.39
CA ARG A 169 -1.55 -14.94 8.84
C ARG A 169 -0.15 -14.78 9.42
N LEU A 170 0.85 -14.79 8.58
CA LEU A 170 2.25 -14.74 8.99
C LEU A 170 2.77 -13.34 9.30
N ILE A 171 2.31 -12.32 8.57
CA ILE A 171 2.61 -10.92 8.92
C ILE A 171 1.94 -10.56 10.24
N ARG A 172 0.74 -11.10 10.48
CA ARG A 172 0.04 -10.99 11.76
C ARG A 172 0.88 -11.42 12.96
N SER A 173 1.53 -12.58 12.88
CA SER A 173 2.31 -13.11 14.01
C SER A 173 3.61 -12.33 14.27
N ILE A 174 4.15 -11.69 13.25
CA ILE A 174 5.35 -10.86 13.36
C ILE A 174 5.02 -9.51 14.02
N LEU A 175 4.02 -8.81 13.47
CA LEU A 175 3.67 -7.45 13.90
C LEU A 175 2.98 -7.41 15.28
N LEU A 176 2.28 -8.48 15.68
CA LEU A 176 1.67 -8.57 17.03
C LEU A 176 2.64 -9.05 18.10
N ARG A 177 3.73 -9.76 17.75
CA ARG A 177 4.73 -10.21 18.73
C ARG A 177 5.90 -9.23 18.91
N THR A 178 6.11 -8.29 18.01
CA THR A 178 7.02 -7.15 18.22
C THR A 178 6.34 -6.01 18.99
N GLY A 179 5.11 -6.21 19.43
CA GLY A 179 4.40 -5.31 20.31
C GLY A 179 5.12 -5.18 21.64
N VAL A 180 5.94 -4.16 21.73
CA VAL A 180 6.25 -3.53 23.00
C VAL A 180 4.94 -2.88 23.45
N SER A 181 4.33 -3.47 24.45
CA SER A 181 3.25 -2.89 25.24
C SER A 181 3.65 -1.52 25.76
#